data_95f0b18dab22d03df8023f7ce1aa79f7
#
_entry.id   95f0b18dab22d03df8023f7ce1aa79f7
#
_cell.length_a   1.000
_cell.length_b   1.000
_cell.length_c   1.000
_cell.angle_alpha   90.00
_cell.angle_beta   90.00
_cell.angle_gamma   90.00
#
_symmetry.space_group_name_H-M   'P 1'
#
loop_
_entity.id
_entity.type
_entity.pdbx_description
1 polymer ?
#
loop_
_entity_poly.entity_id
_entity_poly.type
_entity_poly.pdbx_seq_one_letter_code
_entity_poly.pdbx_strand_id
1 'polypeptide(L)'
;MAQYVFTMNRVGKIVPPKRQILKDISLSFFPGAKIGVLGLNGSGKSTLIRIMAGVDRDIEGEATPMPNLNIGYLPQEPQLDPEKTVREAVEDGLGDVFQAQKRLDEIYAAYAEPDADFDALAAEQAKYEAILATSDGGDNRRSACATARVLLFGPPVQDIQWLSTSSR
;
A
#
# COMPACT_ATOMS: atom_id res chain seq x y z
N MET A 1 -1.99 -25.25 -10.70
CA MET A 1 -1.23 -25.24 -9.42
C MET A 1 -1.66 -24.03 -8.63
N ALA A 2 -1.94 -24.17 -7.33
CA ALA A 2 -2.24 -23.01 -6.49
C ALA A 2 -0.97 -22.18 -6.34
N GLN A 3 -1.01 -20.92 -6.77
CA GLN A 3 0.11 -19.99 -6.68
C GLN A 3 -0.08 -19.13 -5.43
N TYR A 4 0.84 -19.25 -4.48
CA TYR A 4 0.85 -18.41 -3.29
C TYR A 4 1.44 -17.04 -3.62
N VAL A 5 0.83 -15.98 -3.09
CA VAL A 5 1.34 -14.60 -3.26
C VAL A 5 2.46 -14.29 -2.28
N PHE A 6 2.47 -14.96 -1.13
CA PHE A 6 3.51 -14.81 -0.11
C PHE A 6 3.68 -16.11 0.65
N THR A 7 4.92 -16.49 0.92
CA THR A 7 5.24 -17.71 1.68
C THR A 7 6.25 -17.41 2.76
N MET A 8 5.96 -17.87 3.96
CA MET A 8 6.88 -17.87 5.10
C MET A 8 7.22 -19.30 5.46
N ASN A 9 8.50 -19.57 5.67
CA ASN A 9 8.99 -20.88 6.04
C ASN A 9 9.88 -20.79 7.26
N ARG A 10 9.41 -21.36 8.38
CA ARG A 10 10.10 -21.40 9.68
C ARG A 10 10.61 -20.04 10.15
N VAL A 11 9.82 -19.00 9.94
CA VAL A 11 10.20 -17.64 10.31
C VAL A 11 10.23 -17.50 11.84
N GLY A 12 11.38 -17.06 12.31
CA GLY A 12 11.65 -16.72 13.70
C GLY A 12 12.18 -15.30 13.83
N LYS A 13 11.98 -14.66 14.97
CA LYS A 13 12.57 -13.38 15.31
C LYS A 13 13.00 -13.35 16.76
N ILE A 14 14.28 -13.07 16.96
CA ILE A 14 14.88 -12.88 18.28
C ILE A 14 15.36 -11.42 18.38
N VAL A 15 15.03 -10.75 19.47
CA VAL A 15 15.53 -9.40 19.76
C VAL A 15 16.41 -9.42 21.02
N PRO A 16 17.42 -8.53 21.10
CA PRO A 16 18.24 -8.43 22.29
C PRO A 16 17.40 -8.18 23.54
N PRO A 17 17.75 -8.73 24.72
CA PRO A 17 18.88 -9.61 25.04
C PRO A 17 18.61 -11.14 24.90
N LYS A 18 17.99 -11.66 23.87
CA LYS A 18 17.54 -13.03 23.56
C LYS A 18 16.04 -13.29 23.78
N ARG A 19 15.21 -12.27 23.65
CA ARG A 19 13.75 -12.43 23.67
C ARG A 19 13.26 -12.92 22.31
N GLN A 20 12.74 -14.13 22.26
CA GLN A 20 12.09 -14.65 21.08
C GLN A 20 10.69 -14.04 20.95
N ILE A 21 10.44 -13.33 19.85
CA ILE A 21 9.14 -12.70 19.54
C ILE A 21 8.31 -13.61 18.64
N LEU A 22 8.94 -14.18 17.63
CA LEU A 22 8.31 -15.12 16.70
C LEU A 22 9.08 -16.43 16.71
N LYS A 23 8.37 -17.56 16.64
CA LYS A 23 8.97 -18.88 16.67
C LYS A 23 8.35 -19.76 15.59
N ASP A 24 9.19 -20.21 14.64
CA ASP A 24 8.89 -21.26 13.67
C ASP A 24 7.54 -21.06 12.94
N ILE A 25 7.32 -19.85 12.43
CA ILE A 25 6.09 -19.50 11.73
C ILE A 25 6.20 -19.92 10.26
N SER A 26 5.32 -20.83 9.83
CA SER A 26 5.21 -21.28 8.46
C SER A 26 3.79 -21.00 7.95
N LEU A 27 3.65 -20.08 7.00
CA LEU A 27 2.38 -19.61 6.46
C LEU A 27 2.49 -19.40 4.96
N SER A 28 1.41 -19.69 4.23
CA SER A 28 1.31 -19.39 2.81
C SER A 28 -0.03 -18.71 2.53
N PHE A 29 0.02 -17.65 1.73
CA PHE A 29 -1.12 -16.79 1.47
C PHE A 29 -1.57 -16.92 0.03
N PHE A 30 -2.88 -17.09 -0.16
CA PHE A 30 -3.51 -17.12 -1.48
C PHE A 30 -3.85 -15.71 -1.98
N PRO A 31 -3.91 -15.52 -3.32
CA PRO A 31 -4.39 -14.27 -3.91
C PRO A 31 -5.80 -13.92 -3.39
N GLY A 32 -6.05 -12.64 -3.13
CA GLY A 32 -7.35 -12.13 -2.71
C GLY A 32 -7.79 -12.50 -1.29
N ALA A 33 -6.99 -13.22 -0.52
CA ALA A 33 -7.33 -13.58 0.86
C ALA A 33 -7.28 -12.35 1.77
N LYS A 34 -8.36 -12.13 2.54
CA LYS A 34 -8.39 -11.13 3.62
C LYS A 34 -8.08 -11.82 4.94
N ILE A 35 -6.99 -11.43 5.57
CA ILE A 35 -6.45 -12.15 6.74
C ILE A 35 -6.36 -11.20 7.93
N GLY A 36 -6.97 -11.59 9.05
CA GLY A 36 -6.86 -10.89 10.31
C GLY A 36 -5.80 -11.54 11.21
N VAL A 37 -4.90 -10.75 11.77
CA VAL A 37 -3.92 -11.20 12.76
C VAL A 37 -4.36 -10.74 14.13
N LEU A 38 -4.73 -11.67 15.00
CA LEU A 38 -5.24 -11.42 16.35
C LEU A 38 -4.22 -11.88 17.40
N GLY A 39 -4.22 -11.24 18.54
CA GLY A 39 -3.37 -11.59 19.67
C GLY A 39 -3.23 -10.45 20.67
N LEU A 40 -2.72 -10.75 21.86
CA LEU A 40 -2.46 -9.78 22.94
C LEU A 40 -1.39 -8.76 22.53
N ASN A 41 -1.31 -7.65 23.26
CA ASN A 41 -0.24 -6.68 23.07
C ASN A 41 1.12 -7.32 23.36
N GLY A 42 2.09 -7.05 22.50
CA GLY A 42 3.42 -7.66 22.59
C GLY A 42 3.55 -9.08 22.05
N SER A 43 2.48 -9.66 21.43
CA SER A 43 2.52 -11.00 20.85
C SER A 43 3.27 -11.10 19.51
N GLY A 44 3.83 -10.00 18.98
CA GLY A 44 4.61 -10.02 17.74
C GLY A 44 3.82 -9.71 16.47
N LYS A 45 2.53 -9.30 16.55
CA LYS A 45 1.71 -8.98 15.36
C LYS A 45 2.35 -7.94 14.45
N SER A 46 2.77 -6.82 15.03
CA SER A 46 3.42 -5.74 14.27
C SER A 46 4.77 -6.18 13.68
N THR A 47 5.50 -7.03 14.39
CA THR A 47 6.75 -7.62 13.90
C THR A 47 6.49 -8.51 12.69
N LEU A 48 5.47 -9.37 12.77
CA LEU A 48 5.06 -10.23 11.65
C LEU A 48 4.71 -9.42 10.40
N ILE A 49 3.90 -8.38 10.56
CA ILE A 49 3.49 -7.49 9.44
C ILE A 49 4.71 -6.76 8.86
N ARG A 50 5.64 -6.28 9.68
CA ARG A 50 6.88 -5.63 9.21
C ARG A 50 7.79 -6.58 8.44
N ILE A 51 7.85 -7.85 8.83
CA ILE A 51 8.58 -8.89 8.09
C ILE A 51 7.91 -9.12 6.74
N MET A 52 6.58 -9.26 6.70
CA MET A 52 5.83 -9.43 5.46
C MET A 52 5.97 -8.23 4.51
N ALA A 53 6.06 -7.04 5.06
CA ALA A 53 6.31 -5.81 4.30
C ALA A 53 7.76 -5.66 3.81
N GLY A 54 8.68 -6.55 4.21
CA GLY A 54 10.09 -6.46 3.88
C GLY A 54 10.85 -5.33 4.61
N VAL A 55 10.21 -4.69 5.59
CA VAL A 55 10.80 -3.63 6.43
C VAL A 55 11.76 -4.22 7.45
N ASP A 56 11.44 -5.39 8.01
CA ASP A 56 12.31 -6.13 8.94
C ASP A 56 12.82 -7.39 8.23
N ARG A 57 14.11 -7.44 7.96
CA ARG A 57 14.78 -8.55 7.27
C ARG A 57 15.69 -9.38 8.18
N ASP A 58 15.88 -8.94 9.42
CA ASP A 58 16.66 -9.66 10.41
C ASP A 58 15.80 -10.76 11.06
N ILE A 59 15.69 -11.87 10.34
CA ILE A 59 14.81 -13.00 10.67
C ILE A 59 15.57 -14.32 10.54
N GLU A 60 15.12 -15.32 11.29
CA GLU A 60 15.45 -16.73 11.04
C GLU A 60 14.44 -17.30 10.06
N GLY A 61 14.84 -18.23 9.20
CA GLY A 61 13.97 -18.82 8.18
C GLY A 61 13.84 -17.92 6.94
N GLU A 62 12.76 -18.09 6.20
CA GLU A 62 12.54 -17.43 4.90
C GLU A 62 11.15 -16.79 4.82
N ALA A 63 11.10 -15.58 4.28
CA ALA A 63 9.86 -14.87 3.97
C ALA A 63 9.94 -14.35 2.52
N THR A 64 9.25 -15.03 1.62
CA THR A 64 9.39 -14.83 0.18
C THR A 64 8.08 -14.38 -0.44
N PRO A 65 8.01 -13.13 -0.94
CA PRO A 65 6.90 -12.68 -1.79
C PRO A 65 7.00 -13.30 -3.19
N MET A 66 5.87 -13.40 -3.88
CA MET A 66 5.83 -13.73 -5.29
C MET A 66 6.63 -12.68 -6.09
N PRO A 67 7.36 -13.06 -7.16
CA PRO A 67 8.04 -12.10 -8.03
C PRO A 67 7.08 -11.01 -8.52
N ASN A 68 7.56 -9.77 -8.58
CA ASN A 68 6.82 -8.60 -9.01
C ASN A 68 5.58 -8.25 -8.16
N LEU A 69 5.51 -8.76 -6.92
CA LEU A 69 4.45 -8.38 -5.99
C LEU A 69 4.70 -6.97 -5.44
N ASN A 70 3.78 -6.06 -5.67
CA ASN A 70 3.81 -4.74 -5.04
C ASN A 70 3.16 -4.84 -3.65
N ILE A 71 3.93 -4.51 -2.61
CA ILE A 71 3.50 -4.63 -1.20
C ILE A 71 3.38 -3.23 -0.61
N GLY A 72 2.15 -2.82 -0.29
CA GLY A 72 1.89 -1.62 0.50
C GLY A 72 1.92 -1.93 2.00
N TYR A 73 2.58 -1.08 2.78
CA TYR A 73 2.64 -1.16 4.23
C TYR A 73 2.15 0.14 4.86
N LEU A 74 1.08 0.05 5.65
CA LEU A 74 0.60 1.17 6.46
C LEU A 74 1.05 0.96 7.91
N PRO A 75 2.01 1.76 8.42
CA PRO A 75 2.41 1.69 9.83
C PRO A 75 1.30 2.22 10.74
N GLN A 76 1.32 1.80 12.01
CA GLN A 76 0.36 2.25 13.02
C GLN A 76 0.45 3.76 13.27
N GLU A 77 1.66 4.32 13.19
CA GLU A 77 1.95 5.75 13.26
C GLU A 77 2.70 6.15 11.99
N PRO A 78 1.98 6.56 10.92
CA PRO A 78 2.62 7.00 9.70
C PRO A 78 3.35 8.32 9.95
N GLN A 79 4.60 8.39 9.52
CA GLN A 79 5.37 9.63 9.54
C GLN A 79 5.02 10.43 8.29
N LEU A 80 4.30 11.51 8.49
CA LEU A 80 3.97 12.46 7.44
C LEU A 80 4.97 13.63 7.48
N ASP A 81 5.31 14.14 6.32
CA ASP A 81 6.15 15.31 6.20
C ASP A 81 5.34 16.56 6.65
N PRO A 82 5.77 17.26 7.73
CA PRO A 82 5.04 18.42 8.25
C PRO A 82 5.01 19.61 7.29
N GLU A 83 5.93 19.68 6.32
CA GLU A 83 6.00 20.74 5.33
C GLU A 83 5.01 20.55 4.18
N LYS A 84 4.45 19.33 4.03
CA LYS A 84 3.50 18.99 2.97
C LYS A 84 2.07 19.24 3.41
N THR A 85 1.29 19.73 2.47
CA THR A 85 -0.16 19.78 2.64
C THR A 85 -0.74 18.36 2.62
N VAL A 86 -1.93 18.19 3.20
CA VAL A 86 -2.67 16.91 3.15
C VAL A 86 -2.84 16.42 1.71
N ARG A 87 -3.07 17.34 0.78
CA ARG A 87 -3.23 17.03 -0.63
C ARG A 87 -1.94 16.43 -1.22
N GLU A 88 -0.81 17.10 -1.01
CA GLU A 88 0.50 16.64 -1.47
C GLU A 88 0.87 15.28 -0.88
N ALA A 89 0.59 15.06 0.41
CA ALA A 89 0.84 13.78 1.06
C ALA A 89 -0.01 12.63 0.46
N VAL A 90 -1.25 12.90 0.06
CA VAL A 90 -2.11 11.94 -0.63
C VAL A 90 -1.65 11.71 -2.07
N GLU A 91 -1.24 12.76 -2.76
CA GLU A 91 -0.72 12.71 -4.13
C GLU A 91 0.58 11.88 -4.20
N ASP A 92 1.46 12.02 -3.22
CA ASP A 92 2.66 11.19 -3.07
C ASP A 92 2.31 9.69 -2.86
N GLY A 93 1.25 9.42 -2.10
CA GLY A 93 0.77 8.05 -1.87
C GLY A 93 0.19 7.37 -3.11
N LEU A 94 -0.25 8.15 -4.10
CA LEU A 94 -0.75 7.64 -5.38
C LEU A 94 0.38 7.30 -6.38
N GLY A 95 1.62 7.73 -6.07
CA GLY A 95 2.83 7.33 -6.79
C GLY A 95 2.74 7.48 -8.30
N ASP A 96 3.02 6.38 -9.01
CA ASP A 96 3.13 6.36 -10.47
C ASP A 96 1.84 6.77 -11.20
N VAL A 97 0.68 6.50 -10.63
CA VAL A 97 -0.63 6.82 -11.22
C VAL A 97 -0.84 8.33 -11.29
N PHE A 98 -0.51 9.03 -10.22
CA PHE A 98 -0.65 10.48 -10.18
C PHE A 98 0.37 11.18 -11.10
N GLN A 99 1.61 10.68 -11.12
CA GLN A 99 2.64 11.18 -12.03
C GLN A 99 2.26 10.95 -13.49
N ALA A 100 1.70 9.78 -13.82
CA ALA A 100 1.21 9.46 -15.15
C ALA A 100 0.08 10.41 -15.58
N GLN A 101 -0.87 10.69 -14.69
CA GLN A 101 -1.98 11.58 -14.99
C GLN A 101 -1.51 13.02 -15.20
N LYS A 102 -0.64 13.52 -14.32
CA LYS A 102 -0.05 14.86 -14.46
C LYS A 102 0.70 14.99 -15.78
N ARG A 103 1.47 13.97 -16.15
CA ARG A 103 2.23 13.97 -17.39
C ARG A 103 1.33 13.94 -18.63
N LEU A 104 0.19 13.23 -18.57
CA LEU A 104 -0.82 13.27 -19.64
C LEU A 104 -1.44 14.65 -19.80
N ASP A 105 -1.75 15.35 -18.69
CA ASP A 105 -2.28 16.70 -18.76
C ASP A 105 -1.26 17.66 -19.41
N GLU A 106 0.04 17.50 -19.14
CA GLU A 106 1.13 18.26 -19.78
C GLU A 106 1.22 17.93 -21.29
N ILE A 107 1.11 16.65 -21.67
CA ILE A 107 1.13 16.20 -23.08
C ILE A 107 -0.06 16.78 -23.84
N TYR A 108 -1.27 16.77 -23.24
CA TYR A 108 -2.44 17.38 -23.86
C TYR A 108 -2.29 18.88 -24.04
N ALA A 109 -1.64 19.57 -23.12
CA ALA A 109 -1.31 20.99 -23.28
C ALA A 109 -0.29 21.21 -24.40
N ALA A 110 0.72 20.34 -24.51
CA ALA A 110 1.76 20.42 -25.53
C ALA A 110 1.23 20.17 -26.96
N TYR A 111 0.14 19.41 -27.13
CA TYR A 111 -0.51 19.27 -28.44
C TYR A 111 -1.09 20.59 -29.00
N ALA A 112 -1.32 21.58 -28.14
CA ALA A 112 -1.82 22.90 -28.57
C ALA A 112 -0.70 23.83 -29.08
N GLU A 113 0.57 23.46 -28.94
CA GLU A 113 1.71 24.25 -29.40
C GLU A 113 1.92 24.08 -30.94
N PRO A 114 2.24 25.16 -31.67
CA PRO A 114 2.37 25.11 -33.12
C PRO A 114 3.57 24.30 -33.61
N ASP A 115 4.59 24.11 -32.80
CA ASP A 115 5.82 23.37 -33.09
C ASP A 115 5.86 21.98 -32.45
N ALA A 116 4.69 21.43 -32.06
CA ALA A 116 4.59 20.15 -31.37
C ALA A 116 5.04 18.96 -32.26
N ASP A 117 5.89 18.10 -31.74
CA ASP A 117 6.21 16.81 -32.33
C ASP A 117 5.11 15.79 -31.95
N PHE A 118 4.13 15.67 -32.85
CA PHE A 118 2.95 14.82 -32.64
C PHE A 118 3.32 13.34 -32.48
N ASP A 119 4.35 12.84 -33.15
CA ASP A 119 4.74 11.42 -33.11
C ASP A 119 5.39 11.09 -31.75
N ALA A 120 6.26 11.96 -31.27
CA ALA A 120 6.88 11.82 -29.95
C ALA A 120 5.85 11.91 -28.82
N LEU A 121 4.93 12.89 -28.89
CA LEU A 121 3.87 13.07 -27.91
C LEU A 121 2.89 11.90 -27.89
N ALA A 122 2.54 11.34 -29.04
CA ALA A 122 1.65 10.18 -29.13
C ALA A 122 2.29 8.92 -28.51
N ALA A 123 3.59 8.70 -28.72
CA ALA A 123 4.31 7.58 -28.13
C ALA A 123 4.38 7.72 -26.59
N GLU A 124 4.62 8.94 -26.10
CA GLU A 124 4.63 9.22 -24.67
C GLU A 124 3.24 9.08 -24.05
N GLN A 125 2.20 9.58 -24.70
CA GLN A 125 0.82 9.42 -24.29
C GLN A 125 0.44 7.96 -24.13
N ALA A 126 0.72 7.11 -25.11
CA ALA A 126 0.40 5.68 -25.07
C ALA A 126 1.05 4.97 -23.87
N LYS A 127 2.27 5.39 -23.50
CA LYS A 127 2.97 4.85 -22.32
C LYS A 127 2.25 5.17 -21.01
N TYR A 128 1.83 6.41 -20.84
CA TYR A 128 1.16 6.83 -19.59
C TYR A 128 -0.28 6.34 -19.52
N GLU A 129 -0.99 6.26 -20.65
CA GLU A 129 -2.31 5.62 -20.71
C GLU A 129 -2.26 4.13 -20.33
N ALA A 130 -1.22 3.41 -20.74
CA ALA A 130 -1.01 2.01 -20.33
C ALA A 130 -0.81 1.88 -18.81
N ILE A 131 -0.08 2.80 -18.16
CA ILE A 131 0.07 2.83 -16.71
C ILE A 131 -1.28 3.05 -16.02
N LEU A 132 -2.09 3.98 -16.52
CA LEU A 132 -3.42 4.24 -15.97
C LEU A 132 -4.39 3.09 -16.19
N ALA A 133 -4.32 2.40 -17.32
CA ALA A 133 -5.16 1.24 -17.63
C ALA A 133 -4.86 0.04 -16.71
N THR A 134 -3.60 -0.12 -16.28
CA THR A 134 -3.22 -1.18 -15.33
C THR A 134 -3.59 -0.88 -13.88
N SER A 135 -3.80 0.38 -13.55
CA SER A 135 -4.21 0.85 -12.22
C SER A 135 -5.72 1.05 -12.14
N ASP A 136 -6.50 0.03 -12.34
CA ASP A 136 -7.96 -0.08 -12.16
C ASP A 136 -8.73 1.23 -11.87
N GLY A 137 -8.86 2.06 -12.92
CA GLY A 137 -9.87 3.10 -12.98
C GLY A 137 -9.44 4.54 -12.76
N GLY A 138 -9.79 5.37 -13.72
CA GLY A 138 -9.68 6.85 -13.70
C GLY A 138 -10.47 7.59 -12.60
N ASP A 139 -10.96 6.87 -11.56
CA ASP A 139 -11.65 7.41 -10.39
C ASP A 139 -10.78 7.39 -9.11
N ASN A 140 -9.52 6.94 -9.20
CA ASN A 140 -8.60 6.84 -8.07
C ASN A 140 -8.37 8.18 -7.36
N ARG A 141 -8.38 9.30 -8.08
CA ARG A 141 -8.19 10.64 -7.50
C ARG A 141 -9.36 11.03 -6.61
N ARG A 142 -10.60 10.79 -7.06
CA ARG A 142 -11.80 11.04 -6.25
C ARG A 142 -11.89 10.06 -5.09
N SER A 143 -11.58 8.81 -5.34
CA SER A 143 -11.59 7.74 -4.32
C SER A 143 -10.52 7.95 -3.26
N ALA A 144 -9.29 8.31 -3.64
CA ALA A 144 -8.22 8.61 -2.69
C ALA A 144 -8.50 9.86 -1.86
N CYS A 145 -9.00 10.95 -2.47
CA CYS A 145 -9.40 12.15 -1.75
C CYS A 145 -10.62 11.88 -0.85
N ALA A 146 -11.58 11.06 -1.28
CA ALA A 146 -12.71 10.68 -0.47
C ALA A 146 -12.27 9.80 0.72
N THR A 147 -11.38 8.85 0.50
CA THR A 147 -10.80 7.99 1.55
C THR A 147 -9.97 8.81 2.53
N ALA A 148 -9.11 9.72 2.07
CA ALA A 148 -8.36 10.63 2.92
C ALA A 148 -9.29 11.53 3.74
N ARG A 149 -10.38 12.02 3.15
CA ARG A 149 -11.39 12.82 3.86
C ARG A 149 -12.08 12.02 4.97
N VAL A 150 -12.42 10.75 4.71
CA VAL A 150 -13.01 9.86 5.71
C VAL A 150 -12.02 9.53 6.83
N LEU A 151 -10.76 9.28 6.50
CA LEU A 151 -9.72 8.95 7.47
C LEU A 151 -9.30 10.15 8.33
N LEU A 152 -9.26 11.37 7.76
CA LEU A 152 -8.83 12.57 8.47
C LEU A 152 -9.92 13.29 9.23
N PHE A 153 -11.15 13.25 8.72
CA PHE A 153 -12.28 13.97 9.34
C PHE A 153 -13.32 13.04 9.97
N GLY A 154 -13.18 11.73 9.81
CA GLY A 154 -14.17 10.73 10.18
C GLY A 154 -15.47 10.85 9.35
N PRO A 155 -16.31 9.83 9.30
CA PRO A 155 -17.69 10.01 8.89
C PRO A 155 -18.34 10.97 9.88
N PRO A 156 -19.29 11.82 9.44
CA PRO A 156 -20.09 12.60 10.38
C PRO A 156 -20.65 11.64 11.42
N VAL A 157 -20.46 11.97 12.69
CA VAL A 157 -20.56 11.12 13.90
C VAL A 157 -21.92 10.42 14.11
N GLN A 158 -22.76 10.32 13.10
CA GLN A 158 -24.14 9.80 13.25
C GLN A 158 -24.30 8.28 13.07
N ASP A 159 -23.27 7.53 12.57
CA ASP A 159 -23.48 6.11 12.21
C ASP A 159 -22.41 5.11 12.70
N ILE A 160 -21.58 5.46 13.67
CA ILE A 160 -20.70 4.47 14.29
C ILE A 160 -21.31 3.99 15.61
N GLN A 161 -22.22 3.02 15.53
CA GLN A 161 -22.54 2.19 16.68
C GLN A 161 -21.36 1.25 16.95
N TRP A 162 -20.56 1.59 17.95
CA TRP A 162 -19.63 0.66 18.55
C TRP A 162 -20.40 -0.47 19.19
N LEU A 163 -20.42 -1.64 18.55
CA LEU A 163 -20.80 -2.87 19.22
C LEU A 163 -19.74 -3.17 20.28
N SER A 164 -19.92 -2.61 21.47
CA SER A 164 -19.23 -3.09 22.66
C SER A 164 -19.81 -4.46 22.98
N THR A 165 -19.16 -5.52 22.55
CA THR A 165 -19.38 -6.84 23.14
C THR A 165 -18.84 -6.82 24.56
N SER A 166 -19.70 -6.45 25.46
CA SER A 166 -19.57 -6.76 26.88
C SER A 166 -19.60 -8.28 27.02
N SER A 167 -18.45 -8.88 27.21
CA SER A 167 -18.36 -10.26 27.70
C SER A 167 -18.63 -10.27 29.20
N ARG A 168 -19.64 -10.98 29.57
CA ARG A 168 -19.79 -11.57 30.91
C ARG A 168 -18.95 -12.85 30.99
#